data_bd943a24e3926cc16ac207734c70bcf8
#
_entry.id   bd943a24e3926cc16ac207734c70bcf8
#
_cell.length_a   1.000
_cell.length_b   1.000
_cell.length_c   1.000
_cell.angle_alpha   90.00
_cell.angle_beta   90.00
_cell.angle_gamma   90.00
#
_symmetry.space_group_name_H-M   'P 1'
#
loop_
_entity.id
_entity.type
_entity.pdbx_description
1 polymer ?
#
loop_
_entity_poly.entity_id
_entity_poly.type
_entity_poly.pdbx_seq_one_letter_code
_entity_poly.pdbx_strand_id
1 'polypeptide(L)'
;ATTEIYTLSLHDALPIFHYLARFLEAGDLVTPCRRLLCSASEDIGMAYPQAVAIVKACVDTAMQLGLPEAQLPLAQAAILLATAPKSNSVVEGINAAWADVRRGRTGDIPRELQNVHADSTGLKREQGYKYPHEFPNHWVEQQYLPDPIKNAVYYRYGDNKVEQAAAKYWEAIKNADGH
;
A
#
# COMPACT_ATOMS: atom_id res chain seq x y z
N ALA A 1 -11.90 -19.58 10.62
CA ALA A 1 -13.18 -19.03 10.15
C ALA A 1 -13.11 -17.51 9.86
N THR A 2 -11.95 -16.98 9.45
CA THR A 2 -11.73 -15.52 9.30
C THR A 2 -11.43 -15.10 7.87
N THR A 3 -11.54 -16.01 6.90
CA THR A 3 -11.00 -15.78 5.54
C THR A 3 -12.08 -15.43 4.50
N GLU A 4 -13.36 -15.41 4.83
CA GLU A 4 -14.44 -15.38 3.83
C GLU A 4 -15.11 -14.01 3.61
N ILE A 5 -14.57 -12.91 4.12
CA ILE A 5 -15.17 -11.58 3.91
C ILE A 5 -14.60 -10.89 2.65
N TYR A 6 -13.82 -11.55 1.83
CA TYR A 6 -12.87 -10.94 0.90
C TYR A 6 -13.33 -10.67 -0.53
N THR A 7 -14.55 -10.98 -0.92
CA THR A 7 -15.01 -10.74 -2.31
C THR A 7 -16.46 -10.32 -2.37
N LEU A 8 -16.77 -9.11 -1.88
CA LEU A 8 -18.16 -8.69 -1.77
C LEU A 8 -18.50 -7.56 -2.77
N SER A 9 -19.42 -7.84 -3.69
CA SER A 9 -20.03 -6.86 -4.61
C SER A 9 -21.09 -5.99 -3.90
N LEU A 10 -21.68 -5.02 -4.60
CA LEU A 10 -22.77 -4.17 -4.04
C LEU A 10 -23.93 -4.99 -3.46
N HIS A 11 -24.23 -6.16 -4.03
CA HIS A 11 -25.21 -7.11 -3.48
C HIS A 11 -24.74 -7.74 -2.16
N ASP A 12 -23.47 -7.65 -1.86
CA ASP A 12 -22.81 -8.26 -0.71
C ASP A 12 -22.61 -7.29 0.45
N ALA A 13 -22.97 -6.01 0.30
CA ALA A 13 -22.95 -5.04 1.41
C ALA A 13 -23.94 -5.42 2.53
N LEU A 14 -25.04 -6.06 2.21
CA LEU A 14 -26.03 -6.51 3.20
C LEU A 14 -25.47 -7.54 4.19
N PRO A 15 -24.73 -8.59 3.77
CA PRO A 15 -24.04 -9.49 4.70
C PRO A 15 -23.03 -8.77 5.58
N ILE A 16 -22.28 -7.79 5.07
CA ILE A 16 -21.32 -7.01 5.87
C ILE A 16 -22.02 -6.30 7.02
N PHE A 17 -23.13 -5.64 6.77
CA PHE A 17 -23.91 -4.99 7.83
C PHE A 17 -24.38 -5.97 8.90
N HIS A 18 -24.84 -7.14 8.51
CA HIS A 18 -25.25 -8.15 9.46
C HIS A 18 -24.08 -8.59 10.36
N TYR A 19 -22.92 -8.86 9.80
CA TYR A 19 -21.76 -9.25 10.60
C TYR A 19 -21.21 -8.09 11.44
N LEU A 20 -21.20 -6.86 10.93
CA LEU A 20 -20.86 -5.68 11.70
C LEU A 20 -21.79 -5.55 12.91
N ALA A 21 -23.11 -5.62 12.70
CA ALA A 21 -24.09 -5.54 13.77
C ALA A 21 -23.89 -6.62 14.83
N ARG A 22 -23.52 -7.84 14.45
CA ARG A 22 -23.22 -8.93 15.41
C ARG A 22 -22.02 -8.63 16.31
N PHE A 23 -20.95 -8.01 15.75
CA PHE A 23 -19.80 -7.57 16.57
C PHE A 23 -20.22 -6.48 17.56
N LEU A 24 -20.95 -5.49 17.08
CA LEU A 24 -21.38 -4.35 17.91
C LEU A 24 -22.37 -4.78 18.99
N GLU A 25 -23.30 -5.68 18.70
CA GLU A 25 -24.22 -6.25 19.69
C GLU A 25 -23.48 -7.04 20.78
N ALA A 26 -22.38 -7.71 20.41
CA ALA A 26 -21.50 -8.40 21.37
C ALA A 26 -20.59 -7.45 22.15
N GLY A 27 -20.66 -6.13 21.91
CA GLY A 27 -19.79 -5.13 22.55
C GLY A 27 -18.36 -5.10 21.99
N ASP A 28 -18.07 -5.82 20.90
CA ASP A 28 -16.75 -5.86 20.30
C ASP A 28 -16.63 -4.75 19.24
N LEU A 29 -16.04 -3.63 19.64
CA LEU A 29 -15.76 -2.50 18.77
C LEU A 29 -14.37 -2.62 18.10
N VAL A 30 -13.44 -3.30 18.73
CA VAL A 30 -12.04 -3.34 18.30
C VAL A 30 -11.84 -4.22 17.07
N THR A 31 -12.44 -5.38 17.05
CA THR A 31 -12.28 -6.34 15.94
C THR A 31 -12.76 -5.78 14.60
N PRO A 32 -13.99 -5.25 14.46
CA PRO A 32 -14.42 -4.65 13.20
C PRO A 32 -13.57 -3.45 12.79
N CYS A 33 -13.15 -2.59 13.71
CA CYS A 33 -12.26 -1.48 13.42
C CYS A 33 -10.94 -1.94 12.78
N ARG A 34 -10.29 -2.94 13.36
CA ARG A 34 -9.04 -3.51 12.84
C ARG A 34 -9.25 -4.15 11.46
N ARG A 35 -10.34 -4.87 11.25
CA ARG A 35 -10.64 -5.51 9.96
C ARG A 35 -10.90 -4.49 8.87
N LEU A 36 -11.67 -3.45 9.14
CA LEU A 36 -11.92 -2.37 8.17
C LEU A 36 -10.62 -1.66 7.75
N LEU A 37 -9.71 -1.37 8.69
CA LEU A 37 -8.41 -0.78 8.39
C LEU A 37 -7.53 -1.71 7.54
N CYS A 38 -7.53 -3.01 7.85
CA CYS A 38 -6.79 -4.00 7.07
C CYS A 38 -7.31 -4.06 5.63
N SER A 39 -8.63 -4.23 5.45
CA SER A 39 -9.26 -4.30 4.13
C SER A 39 -9.07 -3.03 3.29
N ALA A 40 -9.00 -1.86 3.91
CA ALA A 40 -8.70 -0.62 3.19
C ALA A 40 -7.34 -0.65 2.49
N SER A 41 -6.34 -1.32 3.07
CA SER A 41 -5.00 -1.45 2.49
C SER A 41 -4.83 -2.72 1.65
N GLU A 42 -5.48 -3.82 2.05
CA GLU A 42 -5.34 -5.15 1.45
C GLU A 42 -6.18 -5.31 0.19
N ASP A 43 -7.47 -4.95 0.27
CA ASP A 43 -8.44 -5.20 -0.81
C ASP A 43 -8.62 -3.99 -1.74
N ILE A 44 -8.61 -2.77 -1.17
CA ILE A 44 -8.78 -1.54 -1.93
C ILE A 44 -7.42 -1.03 -2.45
N GLY A 45 -6.45 -0.93 -1.55
CA GLY A 45 -5.07 -0.59 -1.89
C GLY A 45 -4.96 0.62 -2.83
N MET A 46 -4.20 0.43 -3.90
CA MET A 46 -3.90 1.49 -4.87
C MET A 46 -5.04 1.75 -5.87
N ALA A 47 -6.11 0.96 -5.87
CA ALA A 47 -7.28 1.26 -6.70
C ALA A 47 -8.05 2.51 -6.22
N TYR A 48 -8.03 2.78 -4.90
CA TYR A 48 -8.54 4.00 -4.28
C TYR A 48 -7.70 4.34 -3.03
N PRO A 49 -6.52 4.98 -3.18
CA PRO A 49 -5.57 5.20 -2.09
C PRO A 49 -6.12 6.00 -0.90
N GLN A 50 -7.12 6.85 -1.13
CA GLN A 50 -7.76 7.64 -0.08
C GLN A 50 -8.61 6.80 0.89
N ALA A 51 -8.98 5.56 0.50
CA ALA A 51 -9.81 4.69 1.34
C ALA A 51 -9.24 4.51 2.74
N VAL A 52 -7.93 4.31 2.87
CA VAL A 52 -7.30 4.10 4.18
C VAL A 52 -7.45 5.29 5.10
N ALA A 53 -7.33 6.51 4.60
CA ALA A 53 -7.49 7.74 5.38
C ALA A 53 -8.95 7.94 5.80
N ILE A 54 -9.90 7.68 4.92
CA ILE A 54 -11.34 7.79 5.20
C ILE A 54 -11.75 6.75 6.24
N VAL A 55 -11.35 5.49 6.04
CA VAL A 55 -11.66 4.41 7.00
C VAL A 55 -11.01 4.68 8.35
N LYS A 56 -9.77 5.21 8.38
CA LYS A 56 -9.11 5.62 9.63
C LYS A 56 -9.93 6.70 10.36
N ALA A 57 -10.42 7.71 9.66
CA ALA A 57 -11.27 8.75 10.24
C ALA A 57 -12.58 8.16 10.80
N CYS A 58 -13.22 7.23 10.07
CA CYS A 58 -14.41 6.52 10.55
C CYS A 58 -14.13 5.71 11.82
N VAL A 59 -13.03 4.98 11.86
CA VAL A 59 -12.60 4.18 13.01
C VAL A 59 -12.32 5.08 14.22
N ASP A 60 -11.59 6.19 14.04
CA ASP A 60 -11.30 7.13 15.13
C ASP A 60 -12.59 7.76 15.67
N THR A 61 -13.50 8.13 14.78
CA THR A 61 -14.82 8.65 15.19
C THR A 61 -15.60 7.61 16.00
N ALA A 62 -15.62 6.35 15.53
CA ALA A 62 -16.29 5.27 16.24
C ALA A 62 -15.71 5.05 17.65
N MET A 63 -14.38 5.09 17.77
CA MET A 63 -13.69 4.93 19.06
C MET A 63 -13.95 6.10 20.01
N GLN A 64 -14.15 7.31 19.49
CA GLN A 64 -14.48 8.49 20.30
C GLN A 64 -15.94 8.49 20.75
N LEU A 65 -16.86 8.08 19.90
CA LEU A 65 -18.29 8.04 20.20
C LEU A 65 -18.65 6.91 21.15
N GLY A 66 -18.04 5.74 20.97
CA GLY A 66 -18.45 4.53 21.67
C GLY A 66 -19.81 4.00 21.16
N LEU A 67 -20.29 2.93 21.81
CA LEU A 67 -21.59 2.36 21.49
C LEU A 67 -22.71 3.12 22.20
N PRO A 68 -23.89 3.30 21.56
CA PRO A 68 -24.28 2.70 20.27
C PRO A 68 -23.90 3.53 19.03
N GLU A 69 -23.47 4.79 19.15
CA GLU A 69 -23.27 5.71 18.04
C GLU A 69 -22.13 5.30 17.10
N ALA A 70 -21.16 4.54 17.58
CA ALA A 70 -20.05 4.00 16.79
C ALA A 70 -20.51 3.20 15.55
N GLN A 71 -21.73 2.68 15.57
CA GLN A 71 -22.31 1.95 14.43
C GLN A 71 -22.35 2.78 13.14
N LEU A 72 -22.58 4.09 13.23
CA LEU A 72 -22.75 4.95 12.05
C LEU A 72 -21.46 5.12 11.24
N PRO A 73 -20.34 5.58 11.82
CA PRO A 73 -19.08 5.68 11.09
C PRO A 73 -18.55 4.31 10.62
N LEU A 74 -18.76 3.24 11.38
CA LEU A 74 -18.35 1.91 10.93
C LEU A 74 -19.19 1.39 9.76
N ALA A 75 -20.49 1.65 9.75
CA ALA A 75 -21.36 1.35 8.62
C ALA A 75 -20.93 2.13 7.37
N GLN A 76 -20.59 3.40 7.51
CA GLN A 76 -20.04 4.23 6.41
C GLN A 76 -18.76 3.63 5.85
N ALA A 77 -17.81 3.24 6.70
CA ALA A 77 -16.57 2.61 6.29
C ALA A 77 -16.82 1.28 5.56
N ALA A 78 -17.76 0.46 6.05
CA ALA A 78 -18.14 -0.80 5.44
C ALA A 78 -18.71 -0.61 4.03
N ILE A 79 -19.60 0.38 3.83
CA ILE A 79 -20.14 0.71 2.50
C ILE A 79 -19.02 1.17 1.57
N LEU A 80 -18.16 2.08 2.03
CA LEU A 80 -17.04 2.55 1.23
C LEU A 80 -16.19 1.38 0.72
N LEU A 81 -15.80 0.50 1.62
CA LEU A 81 -14.98 -0.66 1.27
C LEU A 81 -15.70 -1.65 0.36
N ALA A 82 -17.01 -1.85 0.54
CA ALA A 82 -17.80 -2.74 -0.32
C ALA A 82 -17.91 -2.21 -1.75
N THR A 83 -18.04 -0.89 -1.92
CA THR A 83 -18.33 -0.23 -3.21
C THR A 83 -17.11 0.29 -3.95
N ALA A 84 -15.97 0.47 -3.27
CA ALA A 84 -14.74 0.95 -3.88
C ALA A 84 -14.14 -0.07 -4.88
N PRO A 85 -13.42 0.40 -5.90
CA PRO A 85 -12.63 -0.49 -6.75
C PRO A 85 -11.57 -1.24 -5.94
N LYS A 86 -11.17 -2.42 -6.39
CA LYS A 86 -10.28 -3.34 -5.67
C LYS A 86 -8.92 -3.44 -6.35
N SER A 87 -7.87 -3.61 -5.53
CA SER A 87 -6.53 -3.98 -5.99
C SER A 87 -5.75 -4.66 -4.87
N ASN A 88 -5.17 -5.80 -5.16
CA ASN A 88 -4.26 -6.53 -4.26
C ASN A 88 -2.78 -6.29 -4.60
N SER A 89 -2.47 -5.37 -5.51
CA SER A 89 -1.12 -5.09 -6.01
C SER A 89 -0.10 -4.82 -4.89
N VAL A 90 -0.54 -4.15 -3.81
CA VAL A 90 0.29 -3.87 -2.63
C VAL A 90 0.64 -5.16 -1.89
N VAL A 91 -0.32 -6.05 -1.71
CA VAL A 91 -0.13 -7.35 -1.02
C VAL A 91 0.81 -8.24 -1.83
N GLU A 92 0.61 -8.33 -3.13
CA GLU A 92 1.48 -9.10 -4.02
C GLU A 92 2.90 -8.56 -4.00
N GLY A 93 3.07 -7.24 -4.08
CA GLY A 93 4.38 -6.58 -4.07
C GLY A 93 5.16 -6.86 -2.79
N ILE A 94 4.57 -6.62 -1.62
CA ILE A 94 5.26 -6.84 -0.34
C ILE A 94 5.53 -8.33 -0.08
N ASN A 95 4.63 -9.22 -0.46
CA ASN A 95 4.83 -10.65 -0.30
C ASN A 95 5.97 -11.18 -1.20
N ALA A 96 6.10 -10.66 -2.41
CA ALA A 96 7.21 -10.99 -3.31
C ALA A 96 8.55 -10.53 -2.72
N ALA A 97 8.63 -9.32 -2.18
CA ALA A 97 9.82 -8.81 -1.52
C ALA A 97 10.19 -9.65 -0.27
N TRP A 98 9.21 -9.98 0.56
CA TRP A 98 9.41 -10.85 1.73
C TRP A 98 9.89 -12.25 1.35
N ALA A 99 9.37 -12.81 0.25
CA ALA A 99 9.81 -14.11 -0.24
C ALA A 99 11.30 -14.10 -0.60
N ASP A 100 11.79 -13.04 -1.22
CA ASP A 100 13.23 -12.90 -1.53
C ASP A 100 14.07 -12.78 -0.25
N VAL A 101 13.68 -11.94 0.69
CA VAL A 101 14.37 -11.80 1.97
C VAL A 101 14.43 -13.13 2.75
N ARG A 102 13.30 -13.85 2.84
CA ARG A 102 13.24 -15.15 3.54
C ARG A 102 14.08 -16.25 2.87
N ARG A 103 14.31 -16.15 1.56
CA ARG A 103 15.17 -17.06 0.80
C ARG A 103 16.65 -16.66 0.85
N GLY A 104 16.99 -15.61 1.59
CA GLY A 104 18.35 -15.08 1.62
C GLY A 104 18.77 -14.37 0.33
N ARG A 105 17.84 -14.07 -0.56
CA ARG A 105 18.08 -13.28 -1.78
C ARG A 105 18.13 -11.80 -1.39
N THR A 106 19.19 -11.43 -0.75
CA THR A 106 19.52 -10.08 -0.30
C THR A 106 20.90 -9.71 -0.84
N GLY A 107 21.48 -8.66 -0.37
CA GLY A 107 22.82 -8.24 -0.72
C GLY A 107 23.13 -6.89 -0.06
N ASP A 108 24.33 -6.41 -0.26
CA ASP A 108 24.72 -5.11 0.24
C ASP A 108 24.00 -4.00 -0.53
N ILE A 109 23.61 -2.96 0.19
CA ILE A 109 23.04 -1.75 -0.42
C ILE A 109 24.08 -1.17 -1.38
N PRO A 110 23.73 -0.82 -2.63
CA PRO A 110 24.64 -0.19 -3.58
C PRO A 110 25.38 0.97 -2.94
N ARG A 111 26.69 1.07 -3.21
CA ARG A 111 27.58 2.03 -2.54
C ARG A 111 27.10 3.47 -2.67
N GLU A 112 26.59 3.82 -3.83
CA GLU A 112 26.02 5.14 -4.15
C GLU A 112 24.80 5.52 -3.29
N LEU A 113 24.10 4.55 -2.73
CA LEU A 113 22.93 4.78 -1.86
C LEU A 113 23.28 4.81 -0.37
N GLN A 114 24.50 4.45 0.00
CA GLN A 114 24.93 4.43 1.40
C GLN A 114 25.18 5.86 1.90
N ASN A 115 24.81 6.12 3.16
CA ASN A 115 24.94 7.45 3.75
C ASN A 115 26.42 7.83 3.91
N VAL A 116 26.84 8.95 3.31
CA VAL A 116 28.21 9.46 3.36
C VAL A 116 28.65 9.85 4.77
N HIS A 117 27.72 10.16 5.67
CA HIS A 117 28.02 10.68 7.00
C HIS A 117 28.44 9.60 8.01
N ALA A 118 28.18 8.32 7.74
CA ALA A 118 28.51 7.24 8.66
C ALA A 118 30.02 6.84 8.64
N ASP A 119 30.70 7.08 7.50
CA ASP A 119 32.09 6.61 7.25
C ASP A 119 33.11 7.76 7.07
N SER A 120 32.82 8.97 7.50
CA SER A 120 33.51 10.19 7.07
C SER A 120 34.85 10.47 7.73
N THR A 121 35.67 9.48 8.00
CA THR A 121 37.10 9.68 8.31
C THR A 121 37.97 9.33 7.10
N GLY A 122 38.02 10.21 6.10
CA GLY A 122 39.15 10.29 5.18
C GLY A 122 39.02 9.71 3.77
N LEU A 123 37.88 9.27 3.29
CA LEU A 123 37.70 8.76 1.92
C LEU A 123 36.88 9.70 1.02
N LYS A 124 37.31 9.81 -0.26
CA LYS A 124 36.74 10.70 -1.25
C LYS A 124 35.22 10.54 -1.40
N ARG A 125 34.52 11.66 -1.38
CA ARG A 125 33.04 11.83 -1.39
C ARG A 125 32.34 11.51 -2.71
N GLU A 126 33.00 10.93 -3.69
CA GLU A 126 32.38 10.61 -4.97
C GLU A 126 31.72 9.23 -4.90
N GLN A 127 30.48 9.17 -4.40
CA GLN A 127 29.70 7.94 -4.34
C GLN A 127 28.93 7.65 -5.62
N GLY A 128 28.89 8.57 -6.59
CA GLY A 128 28.17 8.37 -7.84
C GLY A 128 26.64 8.45 -7.76
N TYR A 129 26.08 8.80 -6.58
CA TYR A 129 24.63 8.99 -6.46
C TYR A 129 24.14 10.12 -7.34
N LYS A 130 23.19 9.81 -8.21
CA LYS A 130 22.52 10.78 -9.06
C LYS A 130 21.27 11.27 -8.34
N TYR A 131 21.22 12.57 -8.01
CA TYR A 131 20.08 13.14 -7.30
C TYR A 131 18.92 13.39 -8.28
N PRO A 132 17.78 12.68 -8.18
CA PRO A 132 16.74 12.74 -9.21
C PRO A 132 16.21 14.15 -9.49
N HIS A 133 16.17 15.03 -8.49
CA HIS A 133 15.69 16.42 -8.68
C HIS A 133 16.58 17.30 -9.57
N GLU A 134 17.81 16.87 -9.87
CA GLU A 134 18.71 17.54 -10.82
C GLU A 134 18.49 17.10 -12.28
N PHE A 135 17.60 16.13 -12.49
CA PHE A 135 17.30 15.56 -13.80
C PHE A 135 15.89 15.90 -14.26
N PRO A 136 15.61 15.90 -15.57
CA PRO A 136 14.28 16.11 -16.12
C PRO A 136 13.27 15.17 -15.47
N ASN A 137 12.04 15.64 -15.29
CA ASN A 137 10.96 14.89 -14.66
C ASN A 137 11.28 14.31 -13.27
N HIS A 138 12.38 14.78 -12.62
CA HIS A 138 12.86 14.27 -11.34
C HIS A 138 13.11 12.75 -11.35
N TRP A 139 13.57 12.23 -12.47
CA TRP A 139 13.87 10.81 -12.66
C TRP A 139 15.23 10.64 -13.33
N VAL A 140 15.96 9.60 -12.93
CA VAL A 140 17.23 9.20 -13.53
C VAL A 140 17.41 7.69 -13.36
N GLU A 141 17.92 7.04 -14.39
CA GLU A 141 18.24 5.63 -14.30
C GLU A 141 19.48 5.40 -13.43
N GLN A 142 19.31 4.70 -12.34
CA GLN A 142 20.38 4.19 -11.48
C GLN A 142 19.95 2.93 -10.76
N GLN A 143 20.91 2.14 -10.29
CA GLN A 143 20.62 0.92 -9.56
C GLN A 143 20.24 1.23 -8.11
N TYR A 144 19.08 0.78 -7.66
CA TYR A 144 18.60 0.93 -6.28
C TYR A 144 18.63 -0.38 -5.49
N LEU A 145 18.54 -1.52 -6.16
CA LEU A 145 18.53 -2.82 -5.49
C LEU A 145 19.94 -3.46 -5.49
N PRO A 146 20.25 -4.27 -4.48
CA PRO A 146 21.46 -5.07 -4.45
C PRO A 146 21.66 -5.91 -5.71
N ASP A 147 22.92 -6.20 -6.06
CA ASP A 147 23.25 -6.95 -7.28
C ASP A 147 22.51 -8.28 -7.46
N PRO A 148 22.32 -9.13 -6.44
CA PRO A 148 21.60 -10.40 -6.60
C PRO A 148 20.14 -10.24 -7.02
N ILE A 149 19.54 -9.05 -6.78
CA ILE A 149 18.12 -8.77 -7.04
C ILE A 149 17.93 -7.48 -7.87
N LYS A 150 18.97 -6.97 -8.53
CA LYS A 150 18.93 -5.68 -9.25
C LYS A 150 17.81 -5.56 -10.28
N ASN A 151 17.35 -6.68 -10.83
CA ASN A 151 16.27 -6.73 -11.82
C ASN A 151 14.92 -7.16 -11.21
N ALA A 152 14.79 -7.23 -9.88
CA ALA A 152 13.54 -7.62 -9.25
C ALA A 152 12.47 -6.54 -9.44
N VAL A 153 11.27 -6.98 -9.76
CA VAL A 153 10.08 -6.12 -9.90
C VAL A 153 9.05 -6.61 -8.90
N TYR A 154 8.90 -5.90 -7.80
CA TYR A 154 7.98 -6.27 -6.73
C TYR A 154 6.57 -5.71 -6.92
N TYR A 155 6.46 -4.48 -7.41
CA TYR A 155 5.17 -3.85 -7.66
C TYR A 155 4.79 -3.94 -9.13
N ARG A 156 3.58 -4.40 -9.38
CA ARG A 156 2.96 -4.42 -10.70
C ARG A 156 1.62 -3.71 -10.61
N TYR A 157 1.39 -2.79 -11.53
CA TYR A 157 0.14 -2.05 -11.58
C TYR A 157 -1.04 -2.97 -11.84
N GLY A 158 -2.10 -2.86 -11.03
CA GLY A 158 -3.37 -3.49 -11.30
C GLY A 158 -4.06 -2.88 -12.52
N ASP A 159 -5.10 -3.53 -13.00
CA ASP A 159 -5.86 -3.14 -14.20
C ASP A 159 -6.90 -2.04 -13.97
N ASN A 160 -7.02 -1.53 -12.74
CA ASN A 160 -7.92 -0.43 -12.41
C ASN A 160 -7.43 0.92 -12.96
N LYS A 161 -8.34 1.88 -13.07
CA LYS A 161 -8.08 3.20 -13.71
C LYS A 161 -6.94 3.99 -13.05
N VAL A 162 -6.82 3.94 -11.72
CA VAL A 162 -5.83 4.73 -10.97
C VAL A 162 -4.44 4.19 -11.23
N GLU A 163 -4.24 2.89 -11.08
CA GLU A 163 -2.93 2.26 -11.29
C GLU A 163 -2.53 2.29 -12.76
N GLN A 164 -3.46 2.12 -13.70
CA GLN A 164 -3.17 2.25 -15.13
C GLN A 164 -2.80 3.68 -15.53
N ALA A 165 -3.39 4.70 -14.91
CA ALA A 165 -2.98 6.09 -15.12
C ALA A 165 -1.54 6.33 -14.60
N ALA A 166 -1.20 5.80 -13.44
CA ALA A 166 0.15 5.86 -12.88
C ALA A 166 1.16 5.11 -13.75
N ALA A 167 0.81 3.92 -14.27
CA ALA A 167 1.65 3.15 -15.16
C ALA A 167 2.01 3.94 -16.43
N LYS A 168 1.01 4.53 -17.09
CA LYS A 168 1.20 5.35 -18.30
C LYS A 168 2.05 6.59 -18.02
N TYR A 169 1.86 7.25 -16.88
CA TYR A 169 2.66 8.39 -16.48
C TYR A 169 4.14 8.04 -16.36
N TRP A 170 4.45 6.93 -15.64
CA TRP A 170 5.83 6.49 -15.47
C TRP A 170 6.47 5.95 -16.74
N GLU A 171 5.70 5.27 -17.59
CA GLU A 171 6.18 4.84 -18.90
C GLU A 171 6.56 6.03 -19.77
N ALA A 172 5.76 7.09 -19.81
CA ALA A 172 6.06 8.30 -20.53
C ALA A 172 7.36 8.99 -20.03
N ILE A 173 7.56 9.05 -18.70
CA ILE A 173 8.78 9.61 -18.11
C ILE A 173 10.00 8.80 -18.53
N LYS A 174 9.98 7.48 -18.37
CA LYS A 174 11.11 6.60 -18.69
C LYS A 174 11.47 6.62 -20.17
N ASN A 175 10.48 6.76 -21.05
CA ASN A 175 10.70 6.83 -22.50
C ASN A 175 11.20 8.22 -22.96
N ALA A 176 10.93 9.29 -22.21
CA ALA A 176 11.39 10.64 -22.55
C ALA A 176 12.91 10.82 -22.36
N ASP A 177 13.55 10.03 -21.49
CA ASP A 177 15.00 10.10 -21.24
C ASP A 177 15.82 9.17 -22.15
N GLY A 178 15.16 8.45 -23.08
CA GLY A 178 15.79 7.55 -24.05
C GLY A 178 16.30 8.22 -25.33
N HIS A 179 16.43 9.58 -25.35
CA HIS A 179 16.99 10.33 -26.49
C HIS A 179 18.06 11.28 -26.05
#